data_2efdf6dc09491b867546243d52c67256
#
_entry.id   2efdf6dc09491b867546243d52c67256
#
_cell.length_a   1.000
_cell.length_b   1.000
_cell.length_c   1.000
_cell.angle_alpha   90.00
_cell.angle_beta   90.00
_cell.angle_gamma   90.00
#
_symmetry.space_group_name_H-M   'P 1'
#
loop_
_entity.id
_entity.type
_entity.pdbx_description
1 polymer ?
#
loop_
_entity_poly.entity_id
_entity_poly.type
_entity_poly.pdbx_seq_one_letter_code
_entity_poly.pdbx_strand_id
1 'polypeptide(L)'
;MESFLPVLNAVDSFLWGAPLVVLLVGTGIMLTLRLSLLQVRRLPRALALILRAKNRGEGDVSSFKALCVARAATSGTGNSVGGATAVKGGGPGAIFWMWRAAVFGMATKYAEGCLAVKIRTTDENGDIAGGPMYYIERGLGEKFKPLAKLFAIFGVLVAFFGIGTFAQVNSIVEITKLATDIPVEYTAVVLTVLVAAVTIGGLQSI
;
A
#
# COMPACT_ATOMS: atom_id res chain seq x y z
N MET A 1 10.84 6.70 30.07
CA MET A 1 10.21 6.83 28.75
C MET A 1 10.77 7.99 27.93
N GLU A 2 11.12 9.10 28.56
CA GLU A 2 11.67 10.30 27.90
C GLU A 2 13.02 10.09 27.18
N SER A 3 13.87 9.20 27.70
CA SER A 3 15.20 8.91 27.11
C SER A 3 15.14 8.10 25.80
N PHE A 4 14.02 7.43 25.52
CA PHE A 4 13.86 6.59 24.33
C PHE A 4 13.31 7.33 23.11
N LEU A 5 12.55 8.39 23.34
CA LEU A 5 11.96 9.21 22.28
C LEU A 5 13.00 9.85 21.34
N PRO A 6 14.11 10.43 21.81
CA PRO A 6 15.12 11.01 20.94
C PRO A 6 15.76 9.98 20.00
N VAL A 7 15.99 8.75 20.50
CA VAL A 7 16.55 7.66 19.69
C VAL A 7 15.57 7.22 18.61
N LEU A 8 14.28 7.06 18.97
CA LEU A 8 13.25 6.74 18.00
C LEU A 8 13.13 7.81 16.91
N ASN A 9 13.12 9.08 17.30
CA ASN A 9 13.05 10.19 16.35
C ASN A 9 14.29 10.26 15.44
N ALA A 10 15.47 9.97 15.96
CA ALA A 10 16.69 9.91 15.17
C ALA A 10 16.65 8.76 14.15
N VAL A 11 16.21 7.58 14.56
CA VAL A 11 16.03 6.42 13.68
C VAL A 11 14.95 6.69 12.62
N ASP A 12 13.83 7.25 13.01
CA ASP A 12 12.75 7.64 12.10
C ASP A 12 13.23 8.63 11.05
N SER A 13 13.87 9.73 11.48
CA SER A 13 14.41 10.75 10.59
C SER A 13 15.49 10.21 9.65
N PHE A 14 16.32 9.27 10.10
CA PHE A 14 17.30 8.60 9.26
C PHE A 14 16.62 7.70 8.22
N LEU A 15 15.66 6.85 8.64
CA LEU A 15 14.98 5.92 7.75
C LEU A 15 14.15 6.64 6.68
N TRP A 16 13.38 7.66 7.07
CA TRP A 16 12.55 8.44 6.14
C TRP A 16 13.34 9.51 5.37
N GLY A 17 14.62 9.68 5.67
CA GLY A 17 15.50 10.63 5.02
C GLY A 17 16.08 10.15 3.70
N ALA A 18 17.30 10.60 3.42
CA ALA A 18 18.01 10.32 2.17
C ALA A 18 18.12 8.83 1.80
N PRO A 19 18.38 7.88 2.72
CA PRO A 19 18.52 6.47 2.36
C PRO A 19 17.25 5.90 1.68
N LEU A 20 16.08 6.14 2.27
CA LEU A 20 14.82 5.65 1.72
C LEU A 20 14.49 6.31 0.39
N VAL A 21 14.68 7.63 0.28
CA VAL A 21 14.42 8.38 -0.95
C VAL A 21 15.32 7.87 -2.08
N VAL A 22 16.62 7.68 -1.83
CA VAL A 22 17.57 7.15 -2.83
C VAL A 22 17.18 5.74 -3.26
N LEU A 23 16.81 4.86 -2.33
CA LEU A 23 16.39 3.50 -2.66
C LEU A 23 15.09 3.49 -3.47
N LEU A 24 14.07 4.23 -3.06
CA LEU A 24 12.78 4.27 -3.74
C LEU A 24 12.89 4.87 -5.14
N VAL A 25 13.49 6.06 -5.24
CA VAL A 25 13.61 6.76 -6.51
C VAL A 25 14.61 6.04 -7.42
N GLY A 26 15.74 5.61 -6.89
CA GLY A 26 16.77 4.88 -7.63
C GLY A 26 16.25 3.56 -8.20
N THR A 27 15.54 2.77 -7.40
CA THR A 27 14.89 1.54 -7.86
C THR A 27 13.82 1.85 -8.92
N GLY A 28 13.01 2.89 -8.71
CA GLY A 28 12.01 3.33 -9.67
C GLY A 28 12.60 3.75 -11.01
N ILE A 29 13.70 4.51 -11.01
CA ILE A 29 14.44 4.90 -12.22
C ILE A 29 15.01 3.66 -12.90
N MET A 30 15.71 2.81 -12.17
CA MET A 30 16.30 1.57 -12.70
C MET A 30 15.25 0.69 -13.38
N LEU A 31 14.13 0.46 -12.72
CA LEU A 31 13.03 -0.35 -13.27
C LEU A 31 12.36 0.34 -14.46
N THR A 32 12.18 1.66 -14.43
CA THR A 32 11.64 2.43 -15.56
C THR A 32 12.50 2.24 -16.81
N LEU A 33 13.81 2.31 -16.66
CA LEU A 33 14.76 2.12 -17.76
C LEU A 33 14.77 0.66 -18.23
N ARG A 34 14.87 -0.31 -17.33
CA ARG A 34 14.86 -1.74 -17.65
C ARG A 34 13.57 -2.21 -18.31
N LEU A 35 12.43 -1.65 -17.91
CA LEU A 35 11.12 -1.96 -18.48
C LEU A 35 10.77 -1.06 -19.70
N SER A 36 11.74 -0.29 -20.19
CA SER A 36 11.61 0.55 -21.39
C SER A 36 10.40 1.50 -21.32
N LEU A 37 10.27 2.26 -20.23
CA LEU A 37 9.18 3.23 -19.99
C LEU A 37 7.79 2.57 -20.08
N LEU A 38 7.64 1.39 -19.48
CA LEU A 38 6.43 0.57 -19.54
C LEU A 38 5.18 1.36 -19.14
N GLN A 39 5.26 2.22 -18.13
CA GLN A 39 4.18 3.04 -17.64
C GLN A 39 3.59 3.98 -18.70
N VAL A 40 4.37 4.38 -19.71
CA VAL A 40 3.89 5.19 -20.84
C VAL A 40 3.45 4.29 -22.00
N ARG A 41 4.30 3.32 -22.38
CA ARG A 41 4.08 2.48 -23.57
C ARG A 41 2.89 1.53 -23.42
N ARG A 42 2.62 1.06 -22.21
CA ARG A 42 1.54 0.09 -21.92
C ARG A 42 0.32 0.72 -21.28
N LEU A 43 0.32 2.03 -21.04
CA LEU A 43 -0.82 2.75 -20.44
C LEU A 43 -2.14 2.52 -21.19
N PRO A 44 -2.21 2.65 -22.53
CA PRO A 44 -3.46 2.42 -23.26
C PRO A 44 -3.98 0.99 -23.07
N ARG A 45 -3.06 0.00 -23.03
CA ARG A 45 -3.43 -1.41 -22.80
C ARG A 45 -3.92 -1.62 -21.37
N ALA A 46 -3.28 -0.99 -20.39
CA ALA A 46 -3.71 -1.07 -18.99
C ALA A 46 -5.11 -0.50 -18.80
N LEU A 47 -5.39 0.67 -19.39
CA LEU A 47 -6.74 1.28 -19.38
C LEU A 47 -7.78 0.39 -20.06
N ALA A 48 -7.45 -0.20 -21.20
CA ALA A 48 -8.33 -1.14 -21.88
C ALA A 48 -8.61 -2.41 -21.05
N LEU A 49 -7.64 -2.91 -20.28
CA LEU A 49 -7.84 -4.04 -19.39
C LEU A 49 -8.75 -3.71 -18.20
N ILE A 50 -8.65 -2.50 -17.67
CA ILE A 50 -9.55 -2.02 -16.61
C ILE A 50 -11.00 -1.96 -17.11
N LEU A 51 -11.21 -1.41 -18.32
CA LEU A 51 -12.53 -1.24 -18.90
C LEU A 51 -13.14 -2.54 -19.43
N ARG A 52 -12.30 -3.51 -19.79
CA ARG A 52 -12.70 -4.81 -20.35
C ARG A 52 -12.53 -5.97 -19.37
N ALA A 53 -12.65 -5.69 -18.08
CA ALA A 53 -12.44 -6.66 -17.01
C ALA A 53 -13.28 -7.94 -17.22
N LYS A 54 -12.75 -8.88 -17.98
CA LYS A 54 -13.27 -10.24 -18.11
C LYS A 54 -12.50 -11.11 -17.12
N ASN A 55 -13.21 -11.81 -16.24
CA ASN A 55 -12.62 -12.77 -15.30
C ASN A 55 -11.80 -13.82 -16.07
N ARG A 56 -10.49 -13.63 -16.15
CA ARG A 56 -9.56 -14.52 -16.86
C ARG A 56 -8.38 -14.91 -15.97
N GLY A 57 -8.50 -14.80 -14.65
CA GLY A 57 -7.43 -15.13 -13.71
C GLY A 57 -7.80 -16.30 -12.82
N GLU A 58 -6.83 -17.15 -12.54
CA GLU A 58 -6.89 -18.16 -11.49
C GLU A 58 -6.54 -17.49 -10.14
N GLY A 59 -7.49 -16.80 -9.53
CA GLY A 59 -7.32 -16.12 -8.25
C GLY A 59 -8.63 -16.12 -7.49
N ASP A 60 -8.55 -15.96 -6.18
CA ASP A 60 -9.70 -15.99 -5.26
C ASP A 60 -10.65 -14.80 -5.47
N VAL A 61 -10.13 -13.73 -6.07
CA VAL A 61 -10.93 -12.53 -6.38
C VAL A 61 -10.80 -12.14 -7.85
N SER A 62 -11.86 -11.55 -8.39
CA SER A 62 -11.85 -11.06 -9.77
C SER A 62 -10.89 -9.89 -9.96
N SER A 63 -10.36 -9.71 -11.18
CA SER A 63 -9.47 -8.58 -11.49
C SER A 63 -10.09 -7.22 -11.20
N PHE A 64 -11.41 -7.10 -11.33
CA PHE A 64 -12.14 -5.87 -11.01
C PHE A 64 -12.17 -5.62 -9.49
N LYS A 65 -12.48 -6.65 -8.69
CA LYS A 65 -12.42 -6.55 -7.22
C LYS A 65 -11.01 -6.17 -6.75
N ALA A 66 -9.97 -6.83 -7.26
CA ALA A 66 -8.58 -6.51 -6.94
C ALA A 66 -8.23 -5.04 -7.26
N LEU A 67 -8.70 -4.51 -8.39
CA LEU A 67 -8.54 -3.11 -8.75
C LEU A 67 -9.26 -2.18 -7.77
N CYS A 68 -10.50 -2.51 -7.38
CA CYS A 68 -11.28 -1.73 -6.41
C CYS A 68 -10.57 -1.64 -5.07
N VAL A 69 -10.05 -2.77 -4.56
CA VAL A 69 -9.28 -2.82 -3.30
C VAL A 69 -8.01 -1.97 -3.40
N ALA A 70 -7.23 -2.13 -4.49
CA ALA A 70 -6.03 -1.33 -4.71
C ALA A 70 -6.34 0.17 -4.78
N ARG A 71 -7.43 0.56 -5.42
CA ARG A 71 -7.87 1.96 -5.51
C ARG A 71 -8.35 2.48 -4.16
N ALA A 72 -9.12 1.70 -3.41
CA ALA A 72 -9.57 2.08 -2.07
C ALA A 72 -8.38 2.33 -1.13
N ALA A 73 -7.37 1.46 -1.15
CA ALA A 73 -6.14 1.64 -0.39
C ALA A 73 -5.38 2.92 -0.78
N THR A 74 -5.40 3.29 -2.06
CA THR A 74 -4.70 4.48 -2.56
C THR A 74 -5.47 5.79 -2.30
N SER A 75 -6.80 5.73 -2.21
CA SER A 75 -7.66 6.91 -2.01
C SER A 75 -8.00 7.17 -0.53
N GLY A 76 -7.30 6.53 0.39
CA GLY A 76 -7.53 6.69 1.82
C GLY A 76 -7.25 8.10 2.35
N THR A 77 -7.87 8.44 3.48
CA THR A 77 -7.69 9.74 4.16
C THR A 77 -6.23 10.03 4.50
N GLY A 78 -5.45 9.01 4.88
CA GLY A 78 -4.02 9.13 5.15
C GLY A 78 -3.23 9.65 3.94
N ASN A 79 -3.53 9.17 2.74
CA ASN A 79 -2.88 9.65 1.52
C ASN A 79 -3.30 11.08 1.17
N SER A 80 -4.58 11.43 1.38
CA SER A 80 -5.09 12.77 1.12
C SER A 80 -4.52 13.79 2.11
N VAL A 81 -4.49 13.46 3.40
CA VAL A 81 -3.91 14.30 4.45
C VAL A 81 -2.39 14.42 4.25
N GLY A 82 -1.70 13.30 3.96
CA GLY A 82 -0.26 13.31 3.66
C GLY A 82 0.08 14.19 2.46
N GLY A 83 -0.72 14.14 1.40
CA GLY A 83 -0.58 15.02 0.25
C GLY A 83 -0.78 16.50 0.61
N ALA A 84 -1.83 16.82 1.36
CA ALA A 84 -2.10 18.18 1.82
C ALA A 84 -0.97 18.70 2.73
N THR A 85 -0.44 17.88 3.64
CA THR A 85 0.68 18.23 4.52
C THR A 85 1.95 18.48 3.70
N ALA A 86 2.22 17.65 2.71
CA ALA A 86 3.37 17.84 1.81
C ALA A 86 3.28 19.16 1.03
N VAL A 87 2.08 19.52 0.55
CA VAL A 87 1.87 20.81 -0.14
C VAL A 87 1.97 21.99 0.84
N LYS A 88 1.44 21.84 2.06
CA LYS A 88 1.55 22.87 3.10
C LYS A 88 3.01 23.15 3.49
N GLY A 89 3.84 22.10 3.61
CA GLY A 89 5.25 22.23 4.00
C GLY A 89 6.18 22.56 2.85
N GLY A 90 5.95 21.99 1.67
CA GLY A 90 6.84 22.11 0.50
C GLY A 90 6.35 23.07 -0.60
N GLY A 91 5.19 23.69 -0.40
CA GLY A 91 4.58 24.60 -1.39
C GLY A 91 4.20 23.91 -2.71
N PRO A 92 3.96 24.67 -3.79
CA PRO A 92 3.58 24.13 -5.10
C PRO A 92 4.61 23.16 -5.68
N GLY A 93 5.89 23.31 -5.33
CA GLY A 93 6.95 22.42 -5.76
C GLY A 93 6.78 20.98 -5.27
N ALA A 94 6.11 20.78 -4.13
CA ALA A 94 5.82 19.45 -3.63
C ALA A 94 4.98 18.62 -4.61
N ILE A 95 3.96 19.23 -5.24
CA ILE A 95 3.11 18.55 -6.24
C ILE A 95 3.93 18.06 -7.42
N PHE A 96 4.84 18.89 -7.91
CA PHE A 96 5.71 18.51 -9.01
C PHE A 96 6.59 17.29 -8.67
N TRP A 97 7.20 17.30 -7.49
CA TRP A 97 8.01 16.16 -7.04
C TRP A 97 7.19 14.92 -6.74
N MET A 98 5.99 15.06 -6.19
CA MET A 98 5.05 13.94 -5.99
C MET A 98 4.66 13.28 -7.31
N TRP A 99 4.40 14.04 -8.37
CA TRP A 99 4.12 13.49 -9.70
C TRP A 99 5.31 12.73 -10.27
N ARG A 100 6.51 13.29 -10.16
CA ARG A 100 7.72 12.58 -10.62
C ARG A 100 7.95 11.28 -9.84
N ALA A 101 7.80 11.32 -8.54
CA ALA A 101 7.90 10.12 -7.71
C ALA A 101 6.85 9.07 -8.08
N ALA A 102 5.61 9.50 -8.37
CA ALA A 102 4.54 8.60 -8.80
C ALA A 102 4.85 7.90 -10.14
N VAL A 103 5.44 8.61 -11.11
CA VAL A 103 5.84 8.01 -12.40
C VAL A 103 6.86 6.88 -12.18
N PHE A 104 7.87 7.08 -11.35
CA PHE A 104 8.84 6.02 -11.02
C PHE A 104 8.23 4.93 -10.15
N GLY A 105 7.35 5.29 -9.22
CA GLY A 105 6.60 4.36 -8.37
C GLY A 105 5.72 3.39 -9.16
N MET A 106 5.15 3.80 -10.30
CA MET A 106 4.39 2.90 -11.18
C MET A 106 5.22 1.72 -11.69
N ALA A 107 6.48 1.95 -12.07
CA ALA A 107 7.38 0.88 -12.52
C ALA A 107 7.69 -0.11 -11.39
N THR A 108 7.93 0.41 -10.19
CA THR A 108 8.18 -0.40 -8.99
C THR A 108 6.95 -1.26 -8.64
N LYS A 109 5.76 -0.67 -8.63
CA LYS A 109 4.51 -1.39 -8.36
C LYS A 109 4.18 -2.43 -9.42
N TYR A 110 4.47 -2.14 -10.68
CA TYR A 110 4.33 -3.14 -11.74
C TYR A 110 5.26 -4.34 -11.52
N ALA A 111 6.54 -4.10 -11.20
CA ALA A 111 7.50 -5.17 -10.94
C ALA A 111 7.09 -6.00 -9.70
N GLU A 112 6.66 -5.34 -8.63
CA GLU A 112 6.14 -5.99 -7.42
C GLU A 112 4.94 -6.89 -7.72
N GLY A 113 3.94 -6.37 -8.43
CA GLY A 113 2.75 -7.13 -8.81
C GLY A 113 3.08 -8.32 -9.74
N CYS A 114 3.99 -8.14 -10.71
CA CYS A 114 4.45 -9.21 -11.57
C CYS A 114 5.16 -10.32 -10.78
N LEU A 115 6.02 -9.97 -9.84
CA LEU A 115 6.73 -10.94 -9.00
C LEU A 115 5.76 -11.67 -8.08
N ALA A 116 4.82 -10.96 -7.47
CA ALA A 116 3.80 -11.55 -6.60
C ALA A 116 2.93 -12.58 -7.34
N VAL A 117 2.54 -12.31 -8.58
CA VAL A 117 1.76 -13.25 -9.40
C VAL A 117 2.62 -14.39 -9.93
N LYS A 118 3.85 -14.12 -10.38
CA LYS A 118 4.74 -15.12 -10.98
C LYS A 118 5.23 -16.14 -9.95
N ILE A 119 5.47 -15.74 -8.72
CA ILE A 119 6.08 -16.55 -7.65
C ILE A 119 5.05 -16.84 -6.55
N ARG A 120 3.77 -16.77 -6.87
CA ARG A 120 2.70 -17.16 -5.94
C ARG A 120 2.73 -18.66 -5.65
N THR A 121 2.17 -19.03 -4.52
CA THR A 121 2.02 -20.42 -4.08
C THR A 121 0.58 -20.65 -3.62
N THR A 122 0.23 -21.88 -3.42
CA THR A 122 -0.98 -22.29 -2.74
C THR A 122 -0.60 -22.64 -1.30
N ASP A 123 -1.35 -22.17 -0.32
CA ASP A 123 -1.15 -22.51 1.08
C ASP A 123 -1.76 -23.87 1.44
N GLU A 124 -1.68 -24.25 2.71
CA GLU A 124 -2.20 -25.53 3.21
C GLU A 124 -3.74 -25.63 3.11
N ASN A 125 -4.45 -24.52 3.03
CA ASN A 125 -5.90 -24.46 2.91
C ASN A 125 -6.38 -24.44 1.44
N GLY A 126 -5.45 -24.40 0.48
CA GLY A 126 -5.75 -24.31 -0.94
C GLY A 126 -5.88 -22.86 -1.46
N ASP A 127 -5.70 -21.85 -0.59
CA ASP A 127 -5.78 -20.45 -0.97
C ASP A 127 -4.50 -19.97 -1.67
N ILE A 128 -4.64 -19.00 -2.56
CA ILE A 128 -3.49 -18.45 -3.28
C ILE A 128 -2.75 -17.46 -2.41
N ALA A 129 -1.49 -17.77 -2.09
CA ALA A 129 -0.60 -16.95 -1.31
C ALA A 129 0.54 -16.36 -2.16
N GLY A 130 0.80 -15.08 -2.01
CA GLY A 130 1.83 -14.36 -2.76
C GLY A 130 2.30 -13.11 -2.01
N GLY A 131 3.28 -12.43 -2.59
CA GLY A 131 3.80 -11.19 -2.01
C GLY A 131 5.29 -11.23 -1.70
N PRO A 132 5.84 -10.17 -1.07
CA PRO A 132 7.28 -10.02 -0.85
C PRO A 132 7.93 -11.19 -0.11
N MET A 133 7.30 -11.72 0.94
CA MET A 133 7.83 -12.85 1.68
C MET A 133 8.05 -14.08 0.78
N TYR A 134 7.12 -14.35 -0.14
CA TYR A 134 7.21 -15.50 -1.05
C TYR A 134 8.22 -15.30 -2.17
N TYR A 135 8.25 -14.13 -2.81
CA TYR A 135 9.20 -13.93 -3.89
C TYR A 135 10.63 -13.64 -3.41
N ILE A 136 10.84 -13.20 -2.18
CA ILE A 136 12.17 -13.13 -1.57
C ILE A 136 12.69 -14.56 -1.33
N GLU A 137 11.90 -15.43 -0.68
CA GLU A 137 12.33 -16.80 -0.37
C GLU A 137 12.52 -17.62 -1.63
N ARG A 138 11.51 -17.66 -2.52
CA ARG A 138 11.53 -18.53 -3.70
C ARG A 138 12.25 -17.95 -4.91
N GLY A 139 12.27 -16.62 -5.03
CA GLY A 139 12.91 -15.93 -6.15
C GLY A 139 14.40 -15.72 -5.98
N LEU A 140 14.87 -15.44 -4.76
CA LEU A 140 16.28 -15.24 -4.44
C LEU A 140 16.96 -16.48 -3.88
N GLY A 141 16.17 -17.47 -3.45
CA GLY A 141 16.64 -18.74 -2.91
C GLY A 141 16.70 -18.79 -1.39
N GLU A 142 16.94 -19.99 -0.85
CA GLU A 142 16.85 -20.30 0.60
C GLU A 142 17.76 -19.45 1.49
N LYS A 143 18.88 -18.95 0.98
CA LYS A 143 19.78 -18.05 1.72
C LYS A 143 19.08 -16.78 2.18
N PHE A 144 18.03 -16.34 1.46
CA PHE A 144 17.25 -15.14 1.77
C PHE A 144 16.00 -15.40 2.61
N LYS A 145 15.77 -16.63 3.03
CA LYS A 145 14.65 -17.00 3.91
C LYS A 145 14.59 -16.19 5.21
N PRO A 146 15.71 -15.85 5.90
CA PRO A 146 15.65 -14.96 7.06
C PRO A 146 15.10 -13.57 6.73
N LEU A 147 15.44 -13.03 5.56
CA LEU A 147 14.94 -11.73 5.10
C LEU A 147 13.43 -11.80 4.80
N ALA A 148 12.96 -12.88 4.19
CA ALA A 148 11.54 -13.11 3.96
C ALA A 148 10.74 -13.19 5.26
N LYS A 149 11.26 -13.90 6.26
CA LYS A 149 10.66 -13.98 7.61
C LYS A 149 10.64 -12.62 8.31
N LEU A 150 11.74 -11.86 8.23
CA LEU A 150 11.81 -10.53 8.81
C LEU A 150 10.78 -9.59 8.17
N PHE A 151 10.63 -9.64 6.85
CA PHE A 151 9.59 -8.89 6.14
C PHE A 151 8.18 -9.27 6.61
N ALA A 152 7.91 -10.58 6.78
CA ALA A 152 6.62 -11.06 7.25
C ALA A 152 6.32 -10.58 8.69
N ILE A 153 7.31 -10.63 9.58
CA ILE A 153 7.18 -10.12 10.97
C ILE A 153 6.85 -8.63 10.96
N PHE A 154 7.58 -7.83 10.20
CA PHE A 154 7.27 -6.39 10.07
C PHE A 154 5.89 -6.14 9.44
N GLY A 155 5.48 -6.96 8.48
CA GLY A 155 4.15 -6.90 7.91
C GLY A 155 3.05 -7.14 8.95
N VAL A 156 3.23 -8.13 9.82
CA VAL A 156 2.32 -8.42 10.94
C VAL A 156 2.29 -7.25 11.93
N LEU A 157 3.47 -6.72 12.30
CA LEU A 157 3.55 -5.56 13.21
C LEU A 157 2.83 -4.34 12.63
N VAL A 158 3.01 -4.06 11.34
CA VAL A 158 2.29 -2.98 10.65
C VAL A 158 0.79 -3.24 10.62
N ALA A 159 0.35 -4.47 10.44
CA ALA A 159 -1.07 -4.82 10.46
C ALA A 159 -1.70 -4.61 11.84
N PHE A 160 -1.00 -4.96 12.93
CA PHE A 160 -1.51 -4.81 14.29
C PHE A 160 -1.41 -3.38 14.83
N PHE A 161 -0.32 -2.71 14.58
CA PHE A 161 -0.05 -1.34 15.07
C PHE A 161 -0.24 -0.29 13.98
N GLY A 162 -0.82 -0.69 12.87
CA GLY A 162 -0.79 -0.01 11.61
C GLY A 162 -1.40 1.37 11.60
N ILE A 163 -0.64 2.24 11.04
CA ILE A 163 -0.91 3.65 10.85
C ILE A 163 -2.18 3.88 9.99
N GLY A 164 -2.46 3.00 9.03
CA GLY A 164 -3.49 3.21 8.02
C GLY A 164 -4.91 3.29 8.59
N THR A 165 -5.32 2.33 9.40
CA THR A 165 -6.71 2.21 9.87
C THR A 165 -7.01 3.24 10.96
N PHE A 166 -6.14 3.42 11.94
CA PHE A 166 -6.37 4.35 13.04
C PHE A 166 -6.45 5.80 12.56
N ALA A 167 -5.53 6.23 11.70
CA ALA A 167 -5.54 7.58 11.16
C ALA A 167 -6.79 7.84 10.30
N GLN A 168 -7.23 6.85 9.53
CA GLN A 168 -8.43 6.96 8.69
C GLN A 168 -9.69 7.07 9.54
N VAL A 169 -9.86 6.19 10.53
CA VAL A 169 -11.01 6.21 11.45
C VAL A 169 -11.06 7.54 12.21
N ASN A 170 -9.94 7.98 12.77
CA ASN A 170 -9.86 9.26 13.47
C ASN A 170 -10.29 10.43 12.57
N SER A 171 -9.77 10.50 11.35
CA SER A 171 -10.13 11.57 10.41
C SER A 171 -11.62 11.56 10.03
N ILE A 172 -12.20 10.37 9.81
CA ILE A 172 -13.63 10.26 9.49
C ILE A 172 -14.48 10.74 10.66
N VAL A 173 -14.13 10.32 11.87
CA VAL A 173 -14.86 10.67 13.10
C VAL A 173 -14.79 12.17 13.37
N GLU A 174 -13.61 12.78 13.26
CA GLU A 174 -13.42 14.24 13.44
C GLU A 174 -14.21 15.05 12.42
N ILE A 175 -14.13 14.67 11.13
CA ILE A 175 -14.85 15.40 10.08
C ILE A 175 -16.37 15.25 10.28
N THR A 176 -16.85 14.06 10.66
CA THR A 176 -18.27 13.83 10.93
C THR A 176 -18.75 14.70 12.09
N LYS A 177 -17.97 14.75 13.17
CA LYS A 177 -18.28 15.65 14.31
C LYS A 177 -18.35 17.12 13.91
N LEU A 178 -17.38 17.58 13.11
CA LEU A 178 -17.36 18.96 12.63
C LEU A 178 -18.53 19.30 11.68
N ALA A 179 -18.98 18.32 10.88
CA ALA A 179 -20.02 18.56 9.88
C ALA A 179 -21.45 18.38 10.41
N THR A 180 -21.65 17.51 11.40
CA THR A 180 -22.99 17.08 11.85
C THR A 180 -23.24 17.25 13.33
N ASP A 181 -22.21 17.65 14.10
CA ASP A 181 -22.23 17.77 15.57
C ASP A 181 -22.55 16.44 16.31
N ILE A 182 -22.46 15.30 15.59
CA ILE A 182 -22.65 13.97 16.16
C ILE A 182 -21.47 13.63 17.08
N PRO A 183 -21.69 13.16 18.30
CA PRO A 183 -20.62 12.71 19.19
C PRO A 183 -19.75 11.62 18.56
N VAL A 184 -18.44 11.66 18.85
CA VAL A 184 -17.40 10.77 18.31
C VAL A 184 -17.77 9.29 18.52
N GLU A 185 -18.34 8.97 19.66
CA GLU A 185 -18.68 7.62 20.09
C GLU A 185 -19.69 6.94 19.16
N TYR A 186 -20.72 7.67 18.72
CA TYR A 186 -21.73 7.11 17.81
C TYR A 186 -21.13 6.80 16.43
N THR A 187 -20.36 7.73 15.89
CA THR A 187 -19.67 7.52 14.60
C THR A 187 -18.69 6.36 14.70
N ALA A 188 -17.94 6.24 15.79
CA ALA A 188 -16.99 5.15 16.01
C ALA A 188 -17.70 3.79 16.08
N VAL A 189 -18.84 3.69 16.78
CA VAL A 189 -19.63 2.44 16.85
C VAL A 189 -20.15 2.06 15.47
N VAL A 190 -20.72 3.01 14.72
CA VAL A 190 -21.23 2.74 13.36
C VAL A 190 -20.11 2.24 12.45
N LEU A 191 -18.97 2.91 12.46
CA LEU A 191 -17.81 2.49 11.67
C LEU A 191 -17.31 1.10 12.07
N THR A 192 -17.27 0.80 13.37
CA THR A 192 -16.87 -0.51 13.87
C THR A 192 -17.78 -1.61 13.35
N VAL A 193 -19.11 -1.40 13.40
CA VAL A 193 -20.10 -2.35 12.89
C VAL A 193 -19.95 -2.55 11.39
N LEU A 194 -19.77 -1.47 10.61
CA LEU A 194 -19.58 -1.55 9.16
C LEU A 194 -18.30 -2.30 8.79
N VAL A 195 -17.19 -1.99 9.45
CA VAL A 195 -15.92 -2.67 9.23
C VAL A 195 -16.02 -4.14 9.62
N ALA A 196 -16.63 -4.45 10.76
CA ALA A 196 -16.84 -5.83 11.18
C ALA A 196 -17.70 -6.62 10.18
N ALA A 197 -18.76 -6.03 9.67
CA ALA A 197 -19.64 -6.67 8.67
C ALA A 197 -18.89 -7.03 7.38
N VAL A 198 -17.94 -6.18 6.96
CA VAL A 198 -17.13 -6.43 5.77
C VAL A 198 -16.02 -7.46 6.07
N THR A 199 -15.32 -7.32 7.21
CA THR A 199 -14.15 -8.17 7.51
C THR A 199 -14.51 -9.59 7.91
N ILE A 200 -15.65 -9.80 8.61
CA ILE A 200 -16.13 -11.15 9.01
C ILE A 200 -16.44 -12.00 7.77
N GLY A 201 -16.91 -11.39 6.69
CA GLY A 201 -17.15 -12.08 5.41
C GLY A 201 -15.89 -12.49 4.63
N GLY A 202 -14.69 -12.11 5.10
CA GLY A 202 -13.41 -12.42 4.46
C GLY A 202 -13.22 -11.74 3.10
N LEU A 203 -12.21 -12.22 2.33
CA LEU A 203 -11.85 -11.67 1.02
C LEU A 203 -12.98 -11.67 -0.02
N GLN A 204 -13.96 -12.55 0.13
CA GLN A 204 -15.11 -12.63 -0.78
C GLN A 204 -16.13 -11.52 -0.53
N SER A 205 -16.13 -10.93 0.67
CA SER A 205 -17.03 -9.85 1.08
C SER A 205 -16.53 -8.46 0.71
N ILE A 206 -15.22 -8.34 0.43
CA ILE A 206 -14.57 -7.11 -0.01
C ILE A 206 -14.69 -6.98 -1.53
#